data_5a354691c2b69f71474d1b2360ad2cef
#
_entry.id   5a354691c2b69f71474d1b2360ad2cef
#
_cell.length_a   1.000
_cell.length_b   1.000
_cell.length_c   1.000
_cell.angle_alpha   90.00
_cell.angle_beta   90.00
_cell.angle_gamma   90.00
#
_symmetry.space_group_name_H-M   'P 1'
#
loop_
_entity.id
_entity.type
_entity.pdbx_description
1 polymer ?
#
loop_
_entity_poly.entity_id
_entity_poly.type
_entity_poly.pdbx_seq_one_letter_code
_entity_poly.pdbx_strand_id
1 'polypeptide(L)'
;MKLRRILLLGMLGFSLALSAENKKIGYVQVSPDSSLADAVRKAREMRRLRQADSVVVKMQAGQYRLYEPLVLRPEDSHLCFEGTPSVKHSAGTVLTGAVPVTGWKKQGRYLVADVPDFNGCPMNFRHLWVNHSRADRARGVSDFNQMPRIRWVDKKKRVIWVPASAVRQLLTGAKDKAGNSIIRPDARYAEMTLHQMWEVSYLRIRNIRIQGDSAAISFHDPEAKIQFERPWPSPMYNCEHNSPFFISNA
;
A
#
# COMPACT_ATOMS: atom_id res chain seq x y z
N MET A 1 -23.75 -6.39 -89.98
CA MET A 1 -24.42 -5.59 -88.98
C MET A 1 -24.48 -6.40 -87.67
N LYS A 2 -23.64 -6.05 -86.64
CA LYS A 2 -23.65 -6.75 -85.32
C LYS A 2 -24.09 -5.77 -84.26
N LEU A 3 -25.26 -6.04 -83.69
CA LEU A 3 -25.83 -5.28 -82.56
C LEU A 3 -25.02 -5.60 -81.30
N ARG A 4 -24.41 -4.59 -80.67
CA ARG A 4 -23.81 -4.70 -79.31
C ARG A 4 -24.87 -4.35 -78.30
N ARG A 5 -25.25 -5.32 -77.50
CA ARG A 5 -26.06 -5.12 -76.24
C ARG A 5 -25.15 -4.58 -75.17
N ILE A 6 -25.46 -3.39 -74.70
CA ILE A 6 -24.85 -2.80 -73.46
C ILE A 6 -25.67 -3.24 -72.27
N LEU A 7 -25.03 -4.00 -71.35
CA LEU A 7 -25.59 -4.37 -70.05
C LEU A 7 -25.27 -3.24 -69.08
N LEU A 8 -26.29 -2.53 -68.60
CA LEU A 8 -26.16 -1.60 -67.51
C LEU A 8 -26.26 -2.40 -66.17
N LEU A 9 -25.13 -2.51 -65.48
CA LEU A 9 -25.11 -3.03 -64.08
C LEU A 9 -25.44 -1.87 -63.14
N GLY A 10 -26.65 -1.90 -62.56
CA GLY A 10 -27.04 -0.98 -61.49
C GLY A 10 -26.33 -1.37 -60.18
N MET A 11 -25.39 -0.55 -59.73
CA MET A 11 -24.84 -0.62 -58.39
C MET A 11 -25.89 -0.06 -57.40
N LEU A 12 -26.59 -0.96 -56.66
CA LEU A 12 -27.31 -0.58 -55.43
C LEU A 12 -26.27 -0.24 -54.37
N GLY A 13 -26.05 1.04 -54.13
CA GLY A 13 -25.29 1.55 -53.02
C GLY A 13 -26.08 1.35 -51.72
N PHE A 14 -25.70 0.34 -50.95
CA PHE A 14 -26.22 0.18 -49.58
C PHE A 14 -25.49 1.19 -48.67
N SER A 15 -26.09 2.36 -48.49
CA SER A 15 -25.63 3.33 -47.47
C SER A 15 -25.91 2.75 -46.10
N LEU A 16 -24.90 2.16 -45.47
CA LEU A 16 -24.89 1.90 -44.02
C LEU A 16 -24.85 3.24 -43.31
N ALA A 17 -26.02 3.77 -42.97
CA ALA A 17 -26.14 4.86 -42.00
C ALA A 17 -25.67 4.30 -40.64
N LEU A 18 -24.40 4.56 -40.28
CA LEU A 18 -23.96 4.44 -38.89
C LEU A 18 -24.76 5.49 -38.08
N SER A 19 -25.86 5.07 -37.50
CA SER A 19 -26.49 5.84 -36.41
C SER A 19 -25.48 5.91 -35.27
N ALA A 20 -24.86 7.06 -35.06
CA ALA A 20 -24.16 7.36 -33.84
C ALA A 20 -25.22 7.35 -32.73
N GLU A 21 -25.31 6.22 -32.02
CA GLU A 21 -26.18 6.09 -30.86
C GLU A 21 -25.74 7.12 -29.83
N ASN A 22 -26.58 8.13 -29.57
CA ASN A 22 -26.31 9.14 -28.55
C ASN A 22 -26.28 8.47 -27.18
N LYS A 23 -25.07 8.14 -26.72
CA LYS A 23 -24.87 7.51 -25.41
C LYS A 23 -25.41 8.43 -24.31
N LYS A 24 -26.35 7.92 -23.54
CA LYS A 24 -26.91 8.61 -22.37
C LYS A 24 -25.91 8.61 -21.22
N ILE A 25 -25.53 9.81 -20.76
CA ILE A 25 -24.65 9.98 -19.58
C ILE A 25 -25.51 10.31 -18.36
N GLY A 26 -25.44 9.48 -17.34
CA GLY A 26 -26.06 9.73 -16.05
C GLY A 26 -25.09 10.41 -15.08
N TYR A 27 -25.62 11.14 -14.12
CA TYR A 27 -24.82 11.84 -13.12
C TYR A 27 -25.28 11.49 -11.71
N VAL A 28 -24.34 11.21 -10.81
CA VAL A 28 -24.55 11.05 -9.38
C VAL A 28 -23.72 12.08 -8.66
N GLN A 29 -24.36 13.02 -7.98
CA GLN A 29 -23.66 14.04 -7.18
C GLN A 29 -23.37 13.49 -5.80
N VAL A 30 -22.14 13.71 -5.28
CA VAL A 30 -21.73 13.31 -3.94
C VAL A 30 -20.95 14.42 -3.23
N SER A 31 -21.18 14.54 -1.93
CA SER A 31 -20.42 15.40 -1.01
C SER A 31 -19.46 14.55 -0.17
N PRO A 32 -18.51 15.16 0.56
CA PRO A 32 -17.60 14.43 1.44
C PRO A 32 -18.29 13.54 2.49
N ASP A 33 -19.51 13.91 2.91
CA ASP A 33 -20.30 13.13 3.87
C ASP A 33 -21.09 12.00 3.22
N SER A 34 -21.06 11.89 1.89
CA SER A 34 -21.78 10.86 1.14
C SER A 34 -20.98 9.57 1.07
N SER A 35 -21.67 8.43 1.08
CA SER A 35 -21.07 7.13 0.83
C SER A 35 -20.77 6.93 -0.66
N LEU A 36 -19.50 6.73 -1.01
CA LEU A 36 -19.11 6.38 -2.39
C LEU A 36 -19.61 5.00 -2.81
N ALA A 37 -19.76 4.06 -1.87
CA ALA A 37 -20.36 2.75 -2.14
C ALA A 37 -21.82 2.89 -2.56
N ASP A 38 -22.56 3.82 -1.94
CA ASP A 38 -23.94 4.10 -2.31
C ASP A 38 -24.03 4.79 -3.67
N ALA A 39 -23.09 5.68 -3.99
CA ALA A 39 -23.00 6.28 -5.31
C ALA A 39 -22.77 5.22 -6.41
N VAL A 40 -21.90 4.26 -6.16
CA VAL A 40 -21.67 3.12 -7.09
C VAL A 40 -22.94 2.28 -7.23
N ARG A 41 -23.64 1.97 -6.12
CA ARG A 41 -24.92 1.25 -6.20
C ARG A 41 -25.97 2.00 -7.03
N LYS A 42 -26.08 3.31 -6.83
CA LYS A 42 -26.98 4.16 -7.59
C LYS A 42 -26.62 4.18 -9.08
N ALA A 43 -25.34 4.26 -9.39
CA ALA A 43 -24.86 4.20 -10.77
C ALA A 43 -25.19 2.85 -11.45
N ARG A 44 -25.00 1.73 -10.74
CA ARG A 44 -25.41 0.40 -11.22
C ARG A 44 -26.90 0.33 -11.51
N GLU A 45 -27.72 0.88 -10.60
CA GLU A 45 -29.16 0.89 -10.76
C GLU A 45 -29.59 1.71 -11.97
N MET A 46 -29.02 2.90 -12.19
CA MET A 46 -29.30 3.72 -13.38
C MET A 46 -28.99 2.97 -14.68
N ARG A 47 -27.89 2.21 -14.72
CA ARG A 47 -27.53 1.39 -15.88
C ARG A 47 -28.45 0.18 -16.04
N ARG A 48 -28.75 -0.52 -14.94
CA ARG A 48 -29.67 -1.66 -14.94
C ARG A 48 -31.04 -1.27 -15.49
N LEU A 49 -31.52 -0.09 -15.14
CA LEU A 49 -32.80 0.46 -15.61
C LEU A 49 -32.70 1.14 -16.99
N ARG A 50 -31.54 1.05 -17.68
CA ARG A 50 -31.28 1.70 -18.97
C ARG A 50 -31.52 3.21 -18.98
N GLN A 51 -31.40 3.85 -17.82
CA GLN A 51 -31.48 5.31 -17.67
C GLN A 51 -30.21 6.00 -18.17
N ALA A 52 -29.08 5.28 -18.14
CA ALA A 52 -27.76 5.75 -18.61
C ALA A 52 -26.94 4.61 -19.20
N ASP A 53 -26.14 4.87 -20.21
CA ASP A 53 -25.13 3.96 -20.79
C ASP A 53 -23.81 4.07 -20.03
N SER A 54 -23.48 5.26 -19.55
CA SER A 54 -22.35 5.56 -18.66
C SER A 54 -22.80 6.48 -17.53
N VAL A 55 -22.12 6.43 -16.40
CA VAL A 55 -22.44 7.26 -15.24
C VAL A 55 -21.20 7.96 -14.73
N VAL A 56 -21.33 9.26 -14.48
CA VAL A 56 -20.30 10.08 -13.85
C VAL A 56 -20.71 10.37 -12.41
N VAL A 57 -19.90 9.93 -11.45
CA VAL A 57 -20.00 10.30 -10.04
C VAL A 57 -19.25 11.61 -9.85
N LYS A 58 -19.96 12.72 -9.76
CA LYS A 58 -19.38 14.06 -9.55
C LYS A 58 -19.17 14.31 -8.08
N MET A 59 -17.92 14.46 -7.71
CA MET A 59 -17.48 14.62 -6.33
C MET A 59 -17.18 16.09 -6.03
N GLN A 60 -17.88 16.65 -5.06
CA GLN A 60 -17.58 18.00 -4.57
C GLN A 60 -16.17 18.07 -3.97
N ALA A 61 -15.62 19.27 -3.87
CA ALA A 61 -14.36 19.50 -3.16
C ALA A 61 -14.48 19.07 -1.70
N GLY A 62 -13.42 18.45 -1.19
CA GLY A 62 -13.35 17.98 0.19
C GLY A 62 -12.69 16.60 0.31
N GLN A 63 -12.63 16.09 1.53
CA GLN A 63 -11.92 14.86 1.84
C GLN A 63 -12.90 13.69 2.05
N TYR A 64 -12.83 12.71 1.18
CA TYR A 64 -13.60 11.46 1.23
C TYR A 64 -12.76 10.38 1.92
N ARG A 65 -13.15 9.98 3.13
CA ARG A 65 -12.46 8.94 3.88
C ARG A 65 -13.05 7.58 3.59
N LEU A 66 -12.22 6.67 3.10
CA LEU A 66 -12.59 5.29 2.85
C LEU A 66 -12.13 4.44 4.03
N TYR A 67 -13.02 4.06 4.91
CA TYR A 67 -12.76 3.13 6.02
C TYR A 67 -12.84 1.68 5.58
N GLU A 68 -13.40 1.43 4.41
CA GLU A 68 -13.50 0.13 3.76
C GLU A 68 -13.11 0.26 2.28
N PRO A 69 -12.64 -0.81 1.65
CA PRO A 69 -12.35 -0.79 0.22
C PRO A 69 -13.58 -0.45 -0.62
N LEU A 70 -13.45 0.50 -1.54
CA LEU A 70 -14.46 0.72 -2.57
C LEU A 70 -14.28 -0.37 -3.64
N VAL A 71 -15.20 -1.35 -3.65
CA VAL A 71 -15.13 -2.49 -4.55
C VAL A 71 -15.85 -2.19 -5.85
N LEU A 72 -15.09 -2.12 -6.94
CA LEU A 72 -15.60 -2.04 -8.29
C LEU A 72 -15.59 -3.43 -8.94
N ARG A 73 -16.59 -3.72 -9.77
CA ARG A 73 -16.80 -5.01 -10.42
C ARG A 73 -16.85 -4.83 -11.95
N PRO A 74 -16.82 -5.89 -12.75
CA PRO A 74 -16.92 -5.79 -14.19
C PRO A 74 -18.15 -5.00 -14.69
N GLU A 75 -19.28 -5.10 -13.97
CA GLU A 75 -20.47 -4.32 -14.28
C GLU A 75 -20.32 -2.80 -14.08
N ASP A 76 -19.26 -2.35 -13.40
CA ASP A 76 -18.95 -0.93 -13.21
C ASP A 76 -18.13 -0.34 -14.36
N SER A 77 -17.87 -1.10 -15.42
CA SER A 77 -17.35 -0.54 -16.66
C SER A 77 -18.24 0.64 -17.12
N HIS A 78 -17.67 1.71 -17.66
CA HIS A 78 -18.35 2.98 -17.98
C HIS A 78 -18.83 3.79 -16.75
N LEU A 79 -18.27 3.53 -15.56
CA LEU A 79 -18.36 4.40 -14.40
C LEU A 79 -17.13 5.32 -14.36
N CYS A 80 -17.35 6.61 -14.18
CA CYS A 80 -16.29 7.61 -14.02
C CYS A 80 -16.46 8.33 -12.69
N PHE A 81 -15.37 8.53 -11.96
CA PHE A 81 -15.32 9.42 -10.79
C PHE A 81 -14.68 10.74 -11.21
N GLU A 82 -15.42 11.82 -11.13
CA GLU A 82 -14.97 13.15 -11.47
C GLU A 82 -14.86 14.00 -10.20
N GLY A 83 -13.64 14.35 -9.80
CA GLY A 83 -13.38 15.21 -8.66
C GLY A 83 -13.29 16.68 -9.05
N THR A 84 -13.48 17.56 -8.07
CA THR A 84 -13.22 18.99 -8.22
C THR A 84 -11.69 19.23 -8.12
N PRO A 85 -11.08 19.91 -9.08
CA PRO A 85 -9.64 20.18 -9.03
C PRO A 85 -9.27 21.12 -7.90
N SER A 86 -8.05 21.00 -7.37
CA SER A 86 -7.49 21.96 -6.43
C SER A 86 -7.19 23.28 -7.13
N VAL A 87 -7.58 24.38 -6.54
CA VAL A 87 -7.26 25.75 -6.99
C VAL A 87 -6.59 26.52 -5.86
N LYS A 88 -5.97 27.67 -6.19
CA LYS A 88 -5.02 28.43 -5.33
C LYS A 88 -5.43 28.64 -3.86
N HIS A 89 -6.68 28.54 -3.48
CA HIS A 89 -7.16 28.72 -2.09
C HIS A 89 -8.23 27.70 -1.69
N SER A 90 -8.41 26.63 -2.47
CA SER A 90 -9.37 25.57 -2.19
C SER A 90 -8.75 24.21 -2.45
N ALA A 91 -8.76 23.36 -1.43
CA ALA A 91 -8.45 21.96 -1.62
C ALA A 91 -9.49 21.34 -2.57
N GLY A 92 -9.03 20.62 -3.57
CA GLY A 92 -9.91 19.86 -4.45
C GLY A 92 -10.51 18.63 -3.76
N THR A 93 -10.98 17.70 -4.56
CA THR A 93 -11.44 16.39 -4.08
C THR A 93 -10.27 15.50 -3.73
N VAL A 94 -10.25 14.95 -2.52
CA VAL A 94 -9.23 14.02 -2.03
C VAL A 94 -9.89 12.74 -1.55
N LEU A 95 -9.55 11.61 -2.17
CA LEU A 95 -9.85 10.28 -1.63
C LEU A 95 -8.70 9.80 -0.74
N THR A 96 -9.01 9.34 0.45
CA THR A 96 -7.99 8.86 1.38
C THR A 96 -8.48 7.68 2.22
N GLY A 97 -7.62 6.67 2.39
CA GLY A 97 -7.79 5.60 3.37
C GLY A 97 -7.06 5.90 4.69
N ALA A 98 -6.51 7.11 4.86
CA ALA A 98 -5.77 7.46 6.07
C ALA A 98 -6.72 7.73 7.25
N VAL A 99 -6.35 7.21 8.42
CA VAL A 99 -7.01 7.50 9.68
C VAL A 99 -6.29 8.68 10.36
N PRO A 100 -7.02 9.70 10.84
CA PRO A 100 -6.40 10.83 11.50
C PRO A 100 -5.79 10.41 12.85
N VAL A 101 -4.55 10.85 13.09
CA VAL A 101 -3.91 10.73 14.39
C VAL A 101 -4.09 12.06 15.11
N THR A 102 -4.76 12.05 16.24
CA THR A 102 -5.10 13.24 17.04
C THR A 102 -4.53 13.11 18.46
N GLY A 103 -4.73 14.13 19.30
CA GLY A 103 -4.29 14.08 20.69
C GLY A 103 -2.78 14.22 20.88
N TRP A 104 -2.09 14.86 19.97
CA TRP A 104 -0.65 15.12 20.04
C TRP A 104 -0.27 15.91 21.27
N LYS A 105 0.70 15.40 22.04
CA LYS A 105 1.24 16.02 23.25
C LYS A 105 2.74 16.22 23.09
N LYS A 106 3.26 17.34 23.59
CA LYS A 106 4.71 17.58 23.63
C LYS A 106 5.33 16.82 24.81
N GLN A 107 6.31 15.97 24.53
CA GLN A 107 7.10 15.25 25.51
C GLN A 107 8.59 15.47 25.23
N GLY A 108 9.20 16.39 25.98
CA GLY A 108 10.56 16.85 25.70
C GLY A 108 10.65 17.48 24.30
N ARG A 109 11.50 16.93 23.45
CA ARG A 109 11.66 17.35 22.06
C ARG A 109 10.72 16.66 21.05
N TYR A 110 9.92 15.71 21.53
CA TYR A 110 9.04 14.93 20.69
C TYR A 110 7.59 15.39 20.77
N LEU A 111 6.84 15.16 19.70
CA LEU A 111 5.38 15.14 19.71
C LEU A 111 4.95 13.68 19.77
N VAL A 112 4.10 13.34 20.73
CA VAL A 112 3.64 11.98 20.99
C VAL A 112 2.12 11.94 20.90
N ALA A 113 1.59 10.93 20.26
CA ALA A 113 0.16 10.63 20.24
C ALA A 113 -0.04 9.12 20.37
N ASP A 114 -1.18 8.76 20.94
CA ASP A 114 -1.59 7.36 20.99
C ASP A 114 -1.93 6.87 19.59
N VAL A 115 -1.60 5.62 19.29
CA VAL A 115 -1.96 4.99 18.01
C VAL A 115 -3.47 4.76 18.02
N PRO A 116 -4.21 5.27 17.04
CA PRO A 116 -5.65 5.08 16.97
C PRO A 116 -6.01 3.62 16.76
N ASP A 117 -7.12 3.21 17.37
CA ASP A 117 -7.74 1.94 17.05
C ASP A 117 -8.51 2.03 15.74
N PHE A 118 -8.49 0.94 15.01
CA PHE A 118 -9.29 0.76 13.81
C PHE A 118 -9.97 -0.61 13.86
N ASN A 119 -11.30 -0.62 13.82
CA ASN A 119 -12.11 -1.84 13.96
C ASN A 119 -11.76 -2.66 15.22
N GLY A 120 -11.52 -1.97 16.34
CA GLY A 120 -11.22 -2.61 17.65
C GLY A 120 -9.80 -3.16 17.78
N CYS A 121 -8.91 -2.85 16.87
CA CYS A 121 -7.49 -3.22 16.93
C CYS A 121 -6.59 -2.00 16.80
N PRO A 122 -5.49 -1.91 17.57
CA PRO A 122 -4.48 -0.88 17.38
C PRO A 122 -3.94 -0.90 15.96
N MET A 123 -3.90 0.25 15.30
CA MET A 123 -3.39 0.35 13.94
C MET A 123 -1.89 0.07 13.86
N ASN A 124 -1.51 -0.89 13.04
CA ASN A 124 -0.12 -1.10 12.65
C ASN A 124 0.16 -0.39 11.31
N PHE A 125 0.40 0.92 11.37
CA PHE A 125 0.68 1.72 10.18
C PHE A 125 2.20 1.87 9.94
N ARG A 126 2.58 2.04 8.69
CA ARG A 126 3.97 2.28 8.26
C ARG A 126 4.17 3.64 7.61
N HIS A 127 3.09 4.33 7.31
CA HIS A 127 3.14 5.64 6.68
C HIS A 127 2.40 6.65 7.54
N LEU A 128 3.08 7.73 7.92
CA LEU A 128 2.51 8.89 8.57
C LEU A 128 2.61 10.08 7.62
N TRP A 129 1.53 10.81 7.47
CA TRP A 129 1.48 12.02 6.67
C TRP A 129 1.28 13.22 7.57
N VAL A 130 2.13 14.22 7.43
CA VAL A 130 2.06 15.48 8.17
C VAL A 130 2.02 16.62 7.16
N ASN A 131 1.00 17.48 7.22
CA ASN A 131 0.82 18.59 6.28
C ASN A 131 0.96 18.16 4.81
N HIS A 132 0.29 17.09 4.41
CA HIS A 132 0.29 16.51 3.06
C HIS A 132 1.64 15.91 2.59
N SER A 133 2.66 15.89 3.45
CA SER A 133 3.95 15.26 3.16
C SER A 133 4.10 13.98 3.96
N ARG A 134 4.65 12.94 3.33
CA ARG A 134 4.96 11.70 4.03
C ARG A 134 6.16 11.92 4.95
N ALA A 135 5.97 11.69 6.24
CA ALA A 135 7.05 11.74 7.21
C ALA A 135 7.98 10.53 7.05
N ASP A 136 9.28 10.75 7.24
CA ASP A 136 10.24 9.67 7.29
C ASP A 136 10.11 8.88 8.58
N ARG A 137 10.08 7.55 8.45
CA ARG A 137 10.11 6.66 9.60
C ARG A 137 11.52 6.67 10.18
N ALA A 138 11.65 6.84 11.50
CA ALA A 138 12.94 6.80 12.17
C ALA A 138 13.66 5.48 11.91
N ARG A 139 14.88 5.57 11.41
CA ARG A 139 15.76 4.44 11.08
C ARG A 139 17.22 4.87 11.16
N GLY A 140 18.10 3.91 11.45
CA GLY A 140 19.52 4.20 11.61
C GLY A 140 20.24 4.62 10.34
N VAL A 141 19.72 4.20 9.17
CA VAL A 141 20.35 4.45 7.87
C VAL A 141 19.29 4.65 6.80
N SER A 142 19.42 5.70 5.99
CA SER A 142 18.48 6.03 4.92
C SER A 142 18.98 5.66 3.54
N ASP A 143 20.30 5.76 3.32
CA ASP A 143 20.93 5.40 2.05
C ASP A 143 21.00 3.89 1.91
N PHE A 144 20.40 3.38 0.83
CA PHE A 144 20.37 1.94 0.51
C PHE A 144 21.77 1.32 0.42
N ASN A 145 22.75 2.05 -0.12
CA ASN A 145 24.10 1.56 -0.29
C ASN A 145 24.88 1.44 1.03
N GLN A 146 24.46 2.21 2.05
CA GLN A 146 25.08 2.20 3.39
C GLN A 146 24.36 1.25 4.35
N MET A 147 23.25 0.63 3.94
CA MET A 147 22.53 -0.31 4.78
C MET A 147 23.41 -1.53 5.09
N PRO A 148 23.43 -2.00 6.34
CA PRO A 148 24.06 -3.27 6.68
C PRO A 148 23.41 -4.40 5.90
N ARG A 149 24.19 -5.43 5.59
CA ARG A 149 23.70 -6.60 4.87
C ARG A 149 23.64 -7.80 5.78
N ILE A 150 22.67 -8.68 5.54
CA ILE A 150 22.60 -9.95 6.26
C ILE A 150 23.83 -10.80 5.94
N ARG A 151 24.24 -11.64 6.91
CA ARG A 151 25.39 -12.55 6.74
C ARG A 151 24.95 -13.93 6.27
N TRP A 152 23.88 -14.45 6.87
CA TRP A 152 23.42 -15.82 6.65
C TRP A 152 21.94 -15.97 7.00
N VAL A 153 21.29 -17.01 6.43
CA VAL A 153 19.90 -17.41 6.75
C VAL A 153 19.88 -18.89 7.12
N ASP A 154 19.50 -19.18 8.36
CA ASP A 154 19.21 -20.54 8.80
C ASP A 154 17.70 -20.80 8.71
N LYS A 155 17.28 -21.44 7.62
CA LYS A 155 15.85 -21.74 7.39
C LYS A 155 15.28 -22.71 8.43
N LYS A 156 16.07 -23.68 8.91
CA LYS A 156 15.60 -24.68 9.90
C LYS A 156 15.32 -24.04 11.26
N LYS A 157 16.21 -23.13 11.70
CA LYS A 157 16.03 -22.40 12.97
C LYS A 157 15.20 -21.13 12.82
N ARG A 158 14.80 -20.76 11.60
CA ARG A 158 14.08 -19.53 11.26
C ARG A 158 14.76 -18.27 11.82
N VAL A 159 16.08 -18.15 11.58
CA VAL A 159 16.87 -16.98 11.99
C VAL A 159 17.62 -16.37 10.82
N ILE A 160 17.81 -15.06 10.90
CA ILE A 160 18.69 -14.29 10.01
C ILE A 160 19.91 -13.85 10.83
N TRP A 161 21.09 -14.12 10.32
CA TRP A 161 22.34 -13.67 10.89
C TRP A 161 22.75 -12.33 10.30
N VAL A 162 23.10 -11.39 11.16
CA VAL A 162 23.50 -10.02 10.80
C VAL A 162 24.79 -9.62 11.52
N PRO A 163 25.47 -8.53 11.12
CA PRO A 163 26.52 -7.94 11.95
C PRO A 163 25.98 -7.54 13.31
N ALA A 164 26.65 -7.92 14.41
CA ALA A 164 26.20 -7.61 15.78
C ALA A 164 26.10 -6.09 16.01
N SER A 165 26.94 -5.29 15.35
CA SER A 165 26.91 -3.83 15.41
C SER A 165 25.57 -3.24 14.98
N ALA A 166 24.85 -3.89 14.06
CA ALA A 166 23.55 -3.41 13.56
C ALA A 166 22.42 -3.51 14.58
N VAL A 167 22.59 -4.28 15.67
CA VAL A 167 21.53 -4.54 16.66
C VAL A 167 21.94 -4.27 18.11
N ARG A 168 23.21 -3.95 18.40
CA ARG A 168 23.67 -3.72 19.76
C ARG A 168 22.91 -2.64 20.50
N GLN A 169 22.51 -1.57 19.80
CA GLN A 169 21.76 -0.46 20.37
C GLN A 169 20.34 -0.87 20.85
N LEU A 170 19.83 -2.02 20.43
CA LEU A 170 18.53 -2.55 20.87
C LEU A 170 18.62 -3.27 22.21
N LEU A 171 19.81 -3.56 22.72
CA LEU A 171 20.04 -4.50 23.80
C LEU A 171 20.41 -3.79 25.10
N THR A 172 20.03 -4.42 26.23
CA THR A 172 20.41 -3.97 27.57
C THR A 172 21.84 -4.36 27.96
N GLY A 173 22.45 -5.28 27.21
CA GLY A 173 23.71 -5.93 27.58
C GLY A 173 23.56 -7.21 28.41
N ALA A 174 22.41 -7.45 29.02
CA ALA A 174 22.10 -8.67 29.78
C ALA A 174 21.57 -9.80 28.89
N LYS A 175 21.51 -11.01 29.44
CA LYS A 175 20.98 -12.21 28.77
C LYS A 175 19.87 -12.85 29.62
N ASP A 176 18.91 -13.48 28.95
CA ASP A 176 17.89 -14.31 29.59
C ASP A 176 18.44 -15.73 29.92
N LYS A 177 17.62 -16.54 30.59
CA LYS A 177 17.97 -17.94 30.96
C LYS A 177 18.24 -18.84 29.74
N ALA A 178 17.71 -18.50 28.56
CA ALA A 178 17.91 -19.21 27.30
C ALA A 178 19.15 -18.72 26.53
N GLY A 179 19.87 -17.71 27.05
CA GLY A 179 21.06 -17.11 26.44
C GLY A 179 20.76 -16.08 25.34
N ASN A 180 19.50 -15.65 25.19
CA ASN A 180 19.17 -14.55 24.31
C ASN A 180 19.53 -13.22 24.98
N SER A 181 19.95 -12.24 24.16
CA SER A 181 20.16 -10.88 24.63
C SER A 181 18.84 -10.20 24.93
N ILE A 182 18.74 -9.53 26.08
CA ILE A 182 17.52 -8.85 26.50
C ILE A 182 17.36 -7.56 25.68
N ILE A 183 16.27 -7.46 24.95
CA ILE A 183 15.89 -6.26 24.19
C ILE A 183 15.43 -5.19 25.18
N ARG A 184 15.85 -3.96 25.00
CA ARG A 184 15.42 -2.82 25.81
C ARG A 184 13.89 -2.64 25.72
N PRO A 185 13.21 -2.21 26.81
CA PRO A 185 11.76 -2.02 26.81
C PRO A 185 11.26 -1.04 25.74
N ASP A 186 12.02 0.00 25.44
CA ASP A 186 11.71 1.00 24.42
C ASP A 186 11.94 0.50 22.98
N ALA A 187 12.74 -0.57 22.80
CA ALA A 187 12.97 -1.24 21.54
C ALA A 187 12.12 -2.53 21.32
N ARG A 188 11.15 -2.81 22.21
CA ARG A 188 10.34 -4.04 22.15
C ARG A 188 9.52 -4.20 20.86
N TYR A 189 9.29 -3.11 20.15
CA TYR A 189 8.58 -3.11 18.87
C TYR A 189 9.52 -3.01 17.66
N ALA A 190 10.81 -3.24 17.85
CA ALA A 190 11.80 -3.20 16.78
C ALA A 190 11.41 -4.13 15.63
N GLU A 191 11.54 -3.62 14.42
CA GLU A 191 11.20 -4.29 13.18
C GLU A 191 12.37 -4.21 12.21
N MET A 192 12.75 -5.35 11.64
CA MET A 192 13.70 -5.41 10.54
C MET A 192 12.95 -5.21 9.22
N THR A 193 13.35 -4.21 8.45
CA THR A 193 12.98 -4.08 7.05
C THR A 193 14.08 -4.69 6.20
N LEU A 194 13.76 -5.76 5.49
CA LEU A 194 14.69 -6.52 4.66
C LEU A 194 14.37 -6.27 3.19
N HIS A 195 15.34 -5.71 2.45
CA HIS A 195 15.22 -5.48 1.01
C HIS A 195 15.70 -6.72 0.26
N GLN A 196 14.79 -7.37 -0.44
CA GLN A 196 15.07 -8.52 -1.27
C GLN A 196 14.91 -8.14 -2.75
N MET A 197 15.27 -9.03 -3.64
CA MET A 197 14.98 -8.83 -5.07
C MET A 197 13.45 -8.80 -5.27
N TRP A 198 12.95 -7.66 -5.76
CA TRP A 198 11.53 -7.38 -6.05
C TRP A 198 10.57 -7.39 -4.85
N GLU A 199 11.10 -7.43 -3.62
CA GLU A 199 10.28 -7.47 -2.42
C GLU A 199 10.94 -6.76 -1.25
N VAL A 200 10.10 -6.23 -0.35
CA VAL A 200 10.50 -5.73 0.96
C VAL A 200 9.73 -6.49 2.02
N SER A 201 10.43 -7.15 2.93
CA SER A 201 9.83 -7.85 4.07
C SER A 201 9.95 -7.02 5.33
N TYR A 202 8.88 -6.98 6.11
CA TYR A 202 8.81 -6.35 7.42
C TYR A 202 8.70 -7.44 8.48
N LEU A 203 9.71 -7.58 9.32
CA LEU A 203 9.87 -8.69 10.25
C LEU A 203 9.98 -8.17 11.68
N ARG A 204 8.95 -8.36 12.51
CA ARG A 204 8.97 -7.98 13.93
C ARG A 204 9.96 -8.85 14.69
N ILE A 205 10.92 -8.21 15.36
CA ILE A 205 12.00 -8.92 16.07
C ILE A 205 11.46 -9.54 17.33
N ARG A 206 11.68 -10.85 17.49
CA ARG A 206 11.30 -11.62 18.67
C ARG A 206 12.46 -11.80 19.65
N ASN A 207 13.59 -12.32 19.15
CA ASN A 207 14.80 -12.55 19.96
C ASN A 207 16.04 -12.19 19.18
N ILE A 208 17.09 -11.81 19.90
CA ILE A 208 18.43 -11.56 19.38
C ILE A 208 19.41 -12.35 20.22
N ARG A 209 20.32 -13.09 19.57
CA ARG A 209 21.43 -13.79 20.22
C ARG A 209 22.74 -13.36 19.61
N ILE A 210 23.61 -12.75 20.40
CA ILE A 210 24.95 -12.32 19.99
C ILE A 210 25.91 -13.50 20.06
N GLN A 211 26.69 -13.72 18.99
CA GLN A 211 27.82 -14.64 18.92
C GLN A 211 28.99 -13.93 18.24
N GLY A 212 29.98 -13.55 19.03
CA GLY A 212 31.13 -12.80 18.52
C GLY A 212 30.72 -11.48 17.88
N ASP A 213 31.02 -11.31 16.62
CA ASP A 213 30.71 -10.15 15.80
C ASP A 213 29.38 -10.29 15.03
N SER A 214 28.65 -11.38 15.23
CA SER A 214 27.40 -11.71 14.56
C SER A 214 26.25 -11.76 15.56
N ALA A 215 25.04 -11.56 15.07
CA ALA A 215 23.79 -11.70 15.81
C ALA A 215 22.80 -12.56 15.02
N ALA A 216 22.23 -13.57 15.66
CA ALA A 216 21.10 -14.33 15.15
C ALA A 216 19.81 -13.65 15.59
N ILE A 217 18.93 -13.30 14.66
CA ILE A 217 17.65 -12.68 14.89
C ILE A 217 16.53 -13.66 14.54
N SER A 218 15.62 -13.92 15.48
CA SER A 218 14.36 -14.57 15.20
C SER A 218 13.20 -13.59 15.22
N PHE A 219 12.11 -13.93 14.56
CA PHE A 219 10.99 -13.04 14.32
C PHE A 219 9.68 -13.63 14.82
N HIS A 220 8.66 -12.80 14.96
CA HIS A 220 7.31 -13.25 15.29
C HIS A 220 6.63 -13.89 14.06
N ASP A 221 5.68 -14.79 14.31
CA ASP A 221 4.74 -15.25 13.30
C ASP A 221 3.60 -14.21 13.13
N PRO A 222 2.95 -14.13 11.97
CA PRO A 222 3.11 -15.00 10.80
C PRO A 222 4.29 -14.66 9.88
N GLU A 223 4.96 -13.51 10.05
CA GLU A 223 6.02 -13.04 9.14
C GLU A 223 7.20 -14.03 9.06
N ALA A 224 7.59 -14.59 10.21
CA ALA A 224 8.66 -15.58 10.24
C ALA A 224 8.32 -16.81 9.40
N LYS A 225 7.12 -17.37 9.57
CA LYS A 225 6.66 -18.51 8.79
C LYS A 225 6.70 -18.20 7.29
N ILE A 226 6.07 -17.10 6.88
CA ILE A 226 6.03 -16.69 5.48
C ILE A 226 7.44 -16.51 4.92
N GLN A 227 8.32 -15.80 5.63
CA GLN A 227 9.67 -15.50 5.17
C GLN A 227 10.54 -16.74 4.97
N PHE A 228 10.45 -17.74 5.86
CA PHE A 228 11.35 -18.88 5.84
C PHE A 228 10.80 -20.09 5.07
N GLU A 229 9.48 -20.22 4.91
CA GLU A 229 8.85 -21.35 4.22
C GLU A 229 8.67 -21.08 2.73
N ARG A 230 8.59 -19.83 2.29
CA ARG A 230 8.45 -19.52 0.87
C ARG A 230 9.74 -19.84 0.09
N PRO A 231 9.62 -20.35 -1.13
CA PRO A 231 10.80 -20.68 -1.95
C PRO A 231 11.48 -19.44 -2.53
N TRP A 232 10.75 -18.37 -2.78
CA TRP A 232 11.21 -17.17 -3.49
C TRP A 232 10.43 -15.91 -3.07
N PRO A 233 11.05 -14.71 -3.03
CA PRO A 233 12.49 -14.45 -3.17
C PRO A 233 13.29 -14.88 -1.94
N SER A 234 14.56 -15.28 -2.15
CA SER A 234 15.47 -15.62 -1.05
C SER A 234 16.19 -14.36 -0.54
N PRO A 235 16.30 -14.15 0.77
CA PRO A 235 17.05 -13.03 1.32
C PRO A 235 18.56 -13.12 1.07
N MET A 236 19.09 -14.31 0.80
CA MET A 236 20.50 -14.50 0.42
C MET A 236 20.79 -14.13 -1.03
N TYR A 237 19.75 -13.95 -1.83
CA TYR A 237 19.89 -13.73 -3.26
C TYR A 237 19.60 -12.27 -3.59
N ASN A 238 20.66 -11.51 -3.72
CA ASN A 238 20.64 -10.18 -4.34
C ASN A 238 21.76 -10.19 -5.40
N CYS A 239 21.54 -9.61 -6.58
CA CYS A 239 22.35 -9.75 -7.79
C CYS A 239 23.88 -9.67 -7.60
N GLU A 240 24.34 -9.00 -6.55
CA GLU A 240 25.77 -8.83 -6.26
C GLU A 240 26.13 -9.13 -4.80
N HIS A 241 25.17 -9.01 -3.85
CA HIS A 241 25.42 -9.12 -2.42
C HIS A 241 24.18 -9.62 -1.67
N ASN A 242 24.36 -10.07 -0.43
CA ASN A 242 23.24 -10.39 0.47
C ASN A 242 22.32 -9.20 0.70
N SER A 243 21.06 -9.47 0.97
CA SER A 243 20.04 -8.45 1.14
C SER A 243 20.40 -7.39 2.18
N PRO A 244 20.29 -6.10 1.83
CA PRO A 244 20.44 -5.01 2.78
C PRO A 244 19.22 -4.91 3.67
N PHE A 245 19.40 -4.37 4.86
CA PHE A 245 18.34 -4.17 5.82
C PHE A 245 18.54 -2.93 6.68
N PHE A 246 17.49 -2.50 7.34
CA PHE A 246 17.57 -1.57 8.47
C PHE A 246 16.60 -1.98 9.59
N ILE A 247 16.83 -1.42 10.77
CA ILE A 247 15.94 -1.59 11.92
C ILE A 247 15.18 -0.29 12.14
N SER A 248 13.89 -0.41 12.42
CA SER A 248 13.00 0.69 12.78
C SER A 248 12.23 0.36 14.06
N ASN A 249 11.55 1.34 14.66
CA ASN A 249 10.85 1.22 15.95
C ASN A 249 11.80 0.81 17.12
N ALA A 250 13.01 1.37 17.10
CA ALA A 250 14.06 1.07 18.08
C ALA A 250 14.45 2.32 18.88
#